data_f0b71b47198595f7edd1389171cf2fae
#
_entry.id   f0b71b47198595f7edd1389171cf2fae
#
_cell.length_a   1.000
_cell.length_b   1.000
_cell.length_c   1.000
_cell.angle_alpha   90.00
_cell.angle_beta   90.00
_cell.angle_gamma   90.00
#
_symmetry.space_group_name_H-M   'P 1'
#
loop_
_entity.id
_entity.type
_entity.pdbx_description
1 polymer ?
#
loop_
_entity_poly.entity_id
_entity_poly.type
_entity_poly.pdbx_seq_one_letter_code
_entity_poly.pdbx_strand_id
1 'polypeptide(L)'
;MILSGLKIIEEVNNNRINIEPFNENLINPNSYNYRLGSILLEIDDEIIDPKKKTKYKKIEINDDGYILKPNKLYLGSTMERIGSDHYVTQLIGRSSVGRLGLFLQVTAPLGHIGCNLNWTLELKVVQPLKVYKGMKIGQVTFWCTDGNKNKLYTNGKYNKYVKPHISMFYKENKWY
;
A
#
# COMPACT_ATOMS: atom_id res chain seq x y z
N MET A 1 -4.15 -20.62 3.85
CA MET A 1 -2.69 -20.83 4.01
C MET A 1 -1.96 -19.64 3.44
N ILE A 2 -0.89 -19.20 4.11
CA ILE A 2 0.03 -18.17 3.61
C ILE A 2 1.08 -18.83 2.70
N LEU A 3 1.50 -18.14 1.64
CA LEU A 3 2.56 -18.63 0.75
C LEU A 3 3.94 -18.42 1.37
N SER A 4 4.85 -19.39 1.15
CA SER A 4 6.28 -19.20 1.43
C SER A 4 6.93 -18.31 0.38
N GLY A 5 8.11 -17.76 0.69
CA GLY A 5 8.87 -16.91 -0.24
C GLY A 5 9.19 -17.60 -1.56
N LEU A 6 9.64 -18.86 -1.52
CA LEU A 6 9.89 -19.65 -2.75
C LEU A 6 8.60 -19.83 -3.57
N LYS A 7 7.46 -20.04 -2.91
CA LYS A 7 6.18 -20.15 -3.62
C LYS A 7 5.75 -18.81 -4.21
N ILE A 8 6.03 -17.68 -3.56
CA ILE A 8 5.78 -16.36 -4.15
C ILE A 8 6.59 -16.17 -5.44
N ILE A 9 7.88 -16.53 -5.44
CA ILE A 9 8.73 -16.47 -6.66
C ILE A 9 8.13 -17.32 -7.78
N GLU A 10 7.79 -18.57 -7.48
CA GLU A 10 7.17 -19.48 -8.44
C GLU A 10 5.88 -18.88 -9.04
N GLU A 11 5.02 -18.31 -8.20
CA GLU A 11 3.73 -17.74 -8.62
C GLU A 11 3.89 -16.44 -9.41
N VAL A 12 4.93 -15.65 -9.15
CA VAL A 12 5.30 -14.49 -9.98
C VAL A 12 5.76 -14.95 -11.36
N ASN A 13 6.62 -15.96 -11.43
CA ASN A 13 7.13 -16.51 -12.69
C ASN A 13 5.98 -17.15 -13.53
N ASN A 14 4.97 -17.69 -12.86
CA ASN A 14 3.78 -18.25 -13.50
C ASN A 14 2.69 -17.19 -13.82
N ASN A 15 2.96 -15.90 -13.64
CA ASN A 15 2.02 -14.78 -13.82
C ASN A 15 0.73 -14.92 -12.98
N ARG A 16 0.75 -15.62 -11.86
CA ARG A 16 -0.39 -15.75 -10.93
C ARG A 16 -0.32 -14.74 -9.78
N ILE A 17 0.87 -14.20 -9.51
CA ILE A 17 1.09 -13.02 -8.67
C ILE A 17 1.76 -11.96 -9.51
N ASN A 18 1.26 -10.74 -9.45
CA ASN A 18 1.91 -9.57 -10.03
C ASN A 18 2.63 -8.77 -8.95
N ILE A 19 3.92 -8.56 -9.14
CA ILE A 19 4.75 -7.59 -8.39
C ILE A 19 5.64 -6.90 -9.42
N GLU A 20 5.42 -5.62 -9.68
CA GLU A 20 6.15 -4.90 -10.71
C GLU A 20 6.63 -3.53 -10.19
N PRO A 21 7.96 -3.26 -10.19
CA PRO A 21 9.04 -4.18 -10.58
C PRO A 21 9.35 -5.22 -9.50
N PHE A 22 9.54 -6.50 -9.90
CA PHE A 22 9.90 -7.59 -9.01
C PHE A 22 11.41 -7.62 -8.76
N ASN A 23 11.82 -7.93 -7.51
CA ASN A 23 13.20 -8.14 -7.12
C ASN A 23 13.26 -9.26 -6.08
N GLU A 24 13.86 -10.40 -6.44
CA GLU A 24 13.97 -11.57 -5.56
C GLU A 24 14.67 -11.27 -4.23
N ASN A 25 15.61 -10.31 -4.18
CA ASN A 25 16.29 -9.89 -2.96
C ASN A 25 15.36 -9.24 -1.92
N LEU A 26 14.11 -8.98 -2.28
CA LEU A 26 13.08 -8.43 -1.38
C LEU A 26 12.17 -9.52 -0.80
N ILE A 27 12.38 -10.79 -1.18
CA ILE A 27 11.65 -11.94 -0.63
C ILE A 27 12.09 -12.21 0.82
N ASN A 28 11.12 -12.52 1.65
CA ASN A 28 11.29 -13.06 3.02
C ASN A 28 10.69 -14.47 3.08
N PRO A 29 10.84 -15.21 4.19
CA PRO A 29 10.27 -16.56 4.30
C PRO A 29 8.79 -16.71 3.95
N ASN A 30 7.97 -15.67 4.23
CA ASN A 30 6.50 -15.70 4.00
C ASN A 30 5.94 -14.39 3.44
N SER A 31 6.77 -13.51 2.90
CA SER A 31 6.34 -12.19 2.41
C SER A 31 7.31 -11.62 1.39
N TYR A 32 6.90 -10.55 0.75
CA TYR A 32 7.74 -9.69 -0.08
C TYR A 32 7.81 -8.29 0.53
N ASN A 33 9.01 -7.69 0.63
CA ASN A 33 9.18 -6.32 1.09
C ASN A 33 8.83 -5.36 -0.04
N TYR A 34 7.77 -4.56 0.10
CA TYR A 34 7.51 -3.48 -0.83
C TYR A 34 8.20 -2.18 -0.40
N ARG A 35 8.39 -1.31 -1.38
CA ARG A 35 9.14 -0.05 -1.22
C ARG A 35 8.22 1.15 -1.30
N LEU A 36 8.65 2.27 -0.68
CA LEU A 36 7.94 3.54 -0.74
C LEU A 36 8.11 4.17 -2.13
N GLY A 37 7.01 4.59 -2.74
CA GLY A 37 7.01 5.41 -3.96
C GLY A 37 7.59 6.81 -3.73
N SER A 38 7.70 7.59 -4.80
CA SER A 38 8.32 8.93 -4.77
C SER A 38 7.36 10.07 -4.40
N ILE A 39 6.05 9.81 -4.34
CA ILE A 39 5.05 10.85 -4.13
C ILE A 39 4.37 10.68 -2.77
N LEU A 40 4.22 11.78 -2.05
CA LEU A 40 3.39 11.88 -0.86
C LEU A 40 2.29 12.92 -1.08
N LEU A 41 1.14 12.70 -0.46
CA LEU A 41 0.09 13.70 -0.30
C LEU A 41 0.02 14.00 1.21
N GLU A 42 0.44 15.19 1.61
CA GLU A 42 0.24 15.69 2.98
C GLU A 42 -1.16 16.26 3.08
N ILE A 43 -1.97 15.73 3.97
CA ILE A 43 -3.33 16.23 4.19
C ILE A 43 -3.25 17.61 4.85
N ASP A 44 -3.95 18.59 4.25
CA ASP A 44 -3.85 20.02 4.61
C ASP A 44 -5.15 20.58 5.22
N ASP A 45 -6.19 19.79 5.33
CA ASP A 45 -7.41 20.19 6.04
C ASP A 45 -7.19 20.17 7.56
N GLU A 46 -7.60 21.24 8.26
CA GLU A 46 -7.64 21.29 9.72
C GLU A 46 -8.71 20.35 10.27
N ILE A 47 -9.88 20.32 9.62
CA ILE A 47 -10.97 19.38 9.91
C ILE A 47 -11.29 18.62 8.63
N ILE A 48 -11.14 17.30 8.66
CA ILE A 48 -11.50 16.43 7.53
C ILE A 48 -13.01 16.19 7.59
N ASP A 49 -13.73 16.72 6.61
CA ASP A 49 -15.16 16.45 6.40
C ASP A 49 -15.30 15.35 5.34
N PRO A 50 -15.78 14.14 5.71
CA PRO A 50 -15.91 13.04 4.76
C PRO A 50 -16.92 13.32 3.63
N LYS A 51 -17.77 14.33 3.75
CA LYS A 51 -18.68 14.79 2.68
C LYS A 51 -17.99 15.70 1.66
N LYS A 52 -16.78 16.13 1.94
CA LYS A 52 -16.01 17.05 1.08
C LYS A 52 -14.76 16.38 0.58
N LYS A 53 -14.29 16.83 -0.57
CA LYS A 53 -13.00 16.40 -1.10
C LYS A 53 -11.88 16.94 -0.22
N THR A 54 -11.07 16.05 0.34
CA THR A 54 -9.91 16.39 1.17
C THR A 54 -8.88 17.21 0.41
N LYS A 55 -8.39 18.30 1.00
CA LYS A 55 -7.29 19.10 0.48
C LYS A 55 -5.95 18.46 0.86
N TYR A 56 -4.96 18.63 -0.01
CA TYR A 56 -3.63 18.09 0.24
C TYR A 56 -2.56 18.90 -0.48
N LYS A 57 -1.34 18.82 0.04
CA LYS A 57 -0.12 19.26 -0.64
C LYS A 57 0.55 18.04 -1.26
N LYS A 58 0.84 18.11 -2.55
CA LYS A 58 1.64 17.08 -3.22
C LYS A 58 3.12 17.35 -2.99
N ILE A 59 3.84 16.32 -2.55
CA ILE A 59 5.27 16.36 -2.23
C ILE A 59 5.95 15.29 -3.07
N GLU A 60 7.04 15.63 -3.71
CA GLU A 60 7.95 14.68 -4.35
C GLU A 60 9.15 14.46 -3.46
N ILE A 61 9.42 13.20 -3.11
CA ILE A 61 10.58 12.82 -2.30
C ILE A 61 11.82 12.87 -3.20
N ASN A 62 12.69 13.84 -2.95
CA ASN A 62 13.98 13.95 -3.63
C ASN A 62 15.00 12.92 -3.07
N ASP A 63 16.23 12.94 -3.59
CA ASP A 63 17.28 12.02 -3.15
C ASP A 63 17.74 12.26 -1.71
N ASP A 64 17.61 13.50 -1.20
CA ASP A 64 17.88 13.83 0.20
C ASP A 64 16.80 13.33 1.17
N GLY A 65 15.70 12.79 0.65
CA GLY A 65 14.55 12.33 1.41
C GLY A 65 13.59 13.45 1.81
N TYR A 66 12.56 13.07 2.57
CA TYR A 66 11.57 14.00 3.11
C TYR A 66 11.29 13.72 4.59
N ILE A 67 11.13 14.78 5.39
CA ILE A 67 10.85 14.66 6.83
C ILE A 67 9.35 14.65 7.06
N LEU A 68 8.81 13.49 7.43
CA LEU A 68 7.45 13.37 7.95
C LEU A 68 7.38 14.02 9.34
N LYS A 69 6.29 14.73 9.61
CA LYS A 69 6.05 15.43 10.88
C LYS A 69 4.95 14.75 11.68
N PRO A 70 5.04 14.71 13.03
CA PRO A 70 3.94 14.31 13.90
C PRO A 70 2.67 15.14 13.65
N ASN A 71 1.51 14.59 14.01
CA ASN A 71 0.20 15.22 13.87
C ASN A 71 -0.20 15.58 12.42
N LYS A 72 0.46 14.97 11.44
CA LYS A 72 0.10 15.04 10.02
C LYS A 72 -0.22 13.64 9.50
N LEU A 73 -1.14 13.58 8.57
CA LEU A 73 -1.43 12.38 7.78
C LEU A 73 -0.79 12.53 6.40
N TYR A 74 0.00 11.55 6.02
CA TYR A 74 0.59 11.47 4.69
C TYR A 74 0.04 10.25 3.97
N LEU A 75 -0.34 10.41 2.71
CA LEU A 75 -0.67 9.29 1.84
C LEU A 75 0.49 9.09 0.88
N GLY A 76 1.17 7.95 1.02
CA GLY A 76 2.18 7.47 0.09
C GLY A 76 1.61 6.37 -0.80
N SER A 77 2.47 5.74 -1.59
CA SER A 77 2.10 4.51 -2.31
C SER A 77 3.23 3.49 -2.28
N THR A 78 2.90 2.24 -2.53
CA THR A 78 3.92 1.25 -2.89
C THR A 78 4.58 1.68 -4.21
N MET A 79 5.90 1.47 -4.31
CA MET A 79 6.62 1.62 -5.58
C MET A 79 6.16 0.53 -6.56
N GLU A 80 5.98 -0.67 -6.05
CA GLU A 80 5.54 -1.81 -6.82
C GLU A 80 4.03 -1.75 -7.07
N ARG A 81 3.61 -2.18 -8.25
CA ARG A 81 2.25 -2.60 -8.52
C ARG A 81 2.10 -4.03 -8.03
N ILE A 82 1.15 -4.29 -7.14
CA ILE A 82 1.01 -5.58 -6.44
C ILE A 82 -0.43 -6.07 -6.53
N GLY A 83 -0.58 -7.36 -6.85
CA GLY A 83 -1.90 -8.00 -6.86
C GLY A 83 -1.89 -9.43 -7.34
N SER A 84 -3.07 -10.05 -7.38
CA SER A 84 -3.25 -11.41 -7.91
C SER A 84 -4.72 -11.69 -8.22
N ASP A 85 -4.95 -12.44 -9.30
CA ASP A 85 -6.25 -13.03 -9.61
C ASP A 85 -6.44 -14.41 -8.93
N HIS A 86 -5.42 -14.89 -8.20
CA HIS A 86 -5.38 -16.21 -7.59
C HIS A 86 -5.29 -16.20 -6.07
N TYR A 87 -4.74 -15.13 -5.50
CA TYR A 87 -4.43 -15.02 -4.07
C TYR A 87 -4.99 -13.73 -3.48
N VAL A 88 -5.43 -13.80 -2.23
CA VAL A 88 -5.69 -12.62 -1.43
C VAL A 88 -4.35 -12.01 -1.04
N THR A 89 -4.21 -10.70 -1.22
CA THR A 89 -3.05 -9.94 -0.76
C THR A 89 -3.34 -9.30 0.58
N GLN A 90 -2.34 -9.25 1.46
CA GLN A 90 -2.44 -8.49 2.70
C GLN A 90 -1.17 -7.67 2.90
N LEU A 91 -1.32 -6.35 3.03
CA LEU A 91 -0.22 -5.46 3.33
C LEU A 91 -0.04 -5.33 4.84
N ILE A 92 1.21 -5.42 5.28
CA ILE A 92 1.59 -5.26 6.69
C ILE A 92 2.83 -4.37 6.79
N GLY A 93 3.08 -3.83 7.97
CA GLY A 93 4.29 -3.07 8.27
C GLY A 93 5.53 -3.96 8.39
N ARG A 94 6.67 -3.32 8.65
CA ARG A 94 7.93 -3.99 9.02
C ARG A 94 8.30 -3.61 10.44
N SER A 95 8.72 -4.60 11.24
CA SER A 95 9.09 -4.36 12.64
C SER A 95 10.22 -3.34 12.82
N SER A 96 11.20 -3.31 11.90
CA SER A 96 12.28 -2.31 11.92
C SER A 96 11.79 -0.89 11.64
N VAL A 97 10.76 -0.73 10.83
CA VAL A 97 10.14 0.57 10.50
C VAL A 97 9.23 1.01 11.64
N GLY A 98 8.46 0.08 12.22
CA GLY A 98 7.63 0.36 13.40
C GLY A 98 8.45 0.85 14.60
N ARG A 99 9.65 0.30 14.80
CA ARG A 99 10.59 0.73 15.86
C ARG A 99 11.16 2.14 15.65
N LEU A 100 11.09 2.70 14.45
CA LEU A 100 11.41 4.10 14.18
C LEU A 100 10.22 5.04 14.45
N GLY A 101 9.10 4.51 14.94
CA GLY A 101 7.90 5.29 15.22
C GLY A 101 7.08 5.62 13.97
N LEU A 102 7.29 4.93 12.86
CA LEU A 102 6.45 5.04 11.68
C LEU A 102 5.36 3.97 11.72
N PHE A 103 4.14 4.43 11.82
CA PHE A 103 2.96 3.59 11.69
C PHE A 103 2.47 3.62 10.25
N LEU A 104 2.48 2.47 9.65
CA LEU A 104 1.89 2.24 8.36
C LEU A 104 0.44 1.81 8.61
N GLN A 105 -0.45 2.79 8.68
CA GLN A 105 -1.86 2.55 8.98
C GLN A 105 -2.59 2.17 7.70
N VAL A 106 -2.39 0.94 7.26
CA VAL A 106 -3.24 0.37 6.21
C VAL A 106 -4.52 -0.09 6.90
N THR A 107 -5.48 0.81 7.02
CA THR A 107 -6.77 0.55 7.68
C THR A 107 -7.55 -0.58 6.99
N ALA A 108 -7.34 -0.75 5.68
CA ALA A 108 -7.89 -1.82 4.88
C ALA A 108 -6.73 -2.65 4.27
N PRO A 109 -6.02 -3.47 5.07
CA PRO A 109 -4.84 -4.20 4.61
C PRO A 109 -5.17 -5.33 3.64
N LEU A 110 -6.45 -5.71 3.54
CA LEU A 110 -6.92 -6.82 2.72
C LEU A 110 -7.09 -6.37 1.26
N GLY A 111 -6.34 -6.98 0.37
CA GLY A 111 -6.54 -6.87 -1.07
C GLY A 111 -7.34 -8.05 -1.60
N HIS A 112 -8.51 -7.76 -2.13
CA HIS A 112 -9.35 -8.78 -2.72
C HIS A 112 -8.68 -9.43 -3.94
N ILE A 113 -9.04 -10.68 -4.24
CA ILE A 113 -8.62 -11.36 -5.47
C ILE A 113 -9.06 -10.53 -6.67
N GLY A 114 -8.16 -10.29 -7.61
CA GLY A 114 -8.37 -9.40 -8.77
C GLY A 114 -7.90 -7.96 -8.55
N CYS A 115 -7.55 -7.56 -7.32
CA CYS A 115 -6.86 -6.30 -7.09
C CYS A 115 -5.44 -6.35 -7.65
N ASN A 116 -5.05 -5.33 -8.43
CA ASN A 116 -3.68 -5.18 -8.93
C ASN A 116 -3.36 -3.69 -9.11
N LEU A 117 -2.71 -3.08 -8.13
CA LEU A 117 -2.50 -1.62 -8.07
C LEU A 117 -1.26 -1.23 -7.29
N ASN A 118 -0.85 0.04 -7.42
CA ASN A 118 0.05 0.66 -6.45
C ASN A 118 -0.79 1.06 -5.23
N TRP A 119 -0.54 0.41 -4.10
CA TRP A 119 -1.34 0.59 -2.89
C TRP A 119 -1.09 1.96 -2.27
N THR A 120 -2.16 2.69 -1.95
CA THR A 120 -2.05 3.89 -1.12
C THR A 120 -1.77 3.48 0.32
N LEU A 121 -0.76 4.10 0.93
CA LEU A 121 -0.28 3.84 2.28
C LEU A 121 -0.58 5.05 3.16
N GLU A 122 -1.26 4.84 4.29
CA GLU A 122 -1.50 5.88 5.29
C GLU A 122 -0.31 5.94 6.26
N LEU A 123 0.50 6.99 6.16
CA LEU A 123 1.73 7.14 6.94
C LEU A 123 1.52 8.12 8.09
N LYS A 124 1.84 7.68 9.32
CA LYS A 124 1.81 8.49 10.53
C LYS A 124 3.07 8.25 11.35
N VAL A 125 3.67 9.31 11.86
CA VAL A 125 4.89 9.24 12.68
C VAL A 125 4.67 9.79 14.08
N VAL A 126 5.37 9.20 15.05
CA VAL A 126 5.34 9.66 16.45
C VAL A 126 6.22 10.88 16.64
N GLN A 127 7.34 10.94 15.94
CA GLN A 127 8.31 12.04 15.95
C GLN A 127 8.80 12.32 14.53
N PRO A 128 9.45 13.46 14.25
CA PRO A 128 9.98 13.74 12.91
C PRO A 128 10.85 12.60 12.42
N LEU A 129 10.51 12.03 11.26
CA LEU A 129 11.23 10.91 10.65
C LEU A 129 11.52 11.20 9.19
N LYS A 130 12.79 11.07 8.79
CA LYS A 130 13.19 11.19 7.41
C LYS A 130 12.92 9.88 6.67
N VAL A 131 12.19 9.95 5.56
CA VAL A 131 11.91 8.82 4.66
C VAL A 131 12.51 9.07 3.29
N TYR A 132 12.78 7.99 2.54
CA TYR A 132 13.38 8.05 1.22
C TYR A 132 12.53 7.27 0.21
N LYS A 133 12.48 7.74 -1.04
CA LYS A 133 11.90 6.96 -2.13
C LYS A 133 12.67 5.64 -2.27
N GLY A 134 11.96 4.56 -2.52
CA GLY A 134 12.57 3.23 -2.68
C GLY A 134 12.98 2.52 -1.37
N MET A 135 12.83 3.16 -0.19
CA MET A 135 13.08 2.46 1.07
C MET A 135 12.08 1.33 1.29
N LYS A 136 12.53 0.19 1.84
CA LYS A 136 11.66 -0.92 2.25
C LYS A 136 10.79 -0.46 3.41
N ILE A 137 9.49 -0.25 3.19
CA ILE A 137 8.60 0.34 4.18
C ILE A 137 7.61 -0.65 4.79
N GLY A 138 7.22 -1.67 4.04
CA GLY A 138 6.27 -2.67 4.49
C GLY A 138 6.49 -4.01 3.81
N GLN A 139 5.58 -4.94 4.05
CA GLN A 139 5.58 -6.28 3.47
C GLN A 139 4.20 -6.62 2.92
N VAL A 140 4.15 -7.45 1.89
CA VAL A 140 2.93 -8.06 1.40
C VAL A 140 2.99 -9.56 1.56
N THR A 141 1.90 -10.16 1.98
CA THR A 141 1.68 -11.59 2.10
C THR A 141 0.59 -12.02 1.14
N PHE A 142 0.64 -13.29 0.70
CA PHE A 142 -0.32 -13.87 -0.22
C PHE A 142 -0.97 -15.10 0.42
N TRP A 143 -2.30 -15.18 0.33
CA TRP A 143 -3.10 -16.17 1.04
C TRP A 143 -3.99 -16.93 0.06
N CYS A 144 -4.01 -18.25 0.20
CA CYS A 144 -5.00 -19.09 -0.50
C CYS A 144 -6.40 -18.81 0.07
N THR A 145 -7.40 -18.82 -0.81
CA THR A 145 -8.82 -18.84 -0.42
C THR A 145 -9.36 -20.25 -0.48
N ASP A 146 -10.28 -20.55 0.39
CA ASP A 146 -11.13 -21.73 0.29
C ASP A 146 -12.42 -21.39 -0.45
N GLY A 147 -12.96 -22.38 -1.21
CA GLY A 147 -14.19 -22.22 -1.98
C GLY A 147 -14.03 -21.61 -3.38
N ASN A 148 -15.17 -21.36 -4.04
CA ASN A 148 -15.24 -20.88 -5.41
C ASN A 148 -14.83 -19.39 -5.54
N LYS A 149 -13.95 -19.10 -6.50
CA LYS A 149 -13.49 -17.74 -6.85
C LYS A 149 -14.38 -17.11 -7.93
N ASN A 150 -15.68 -17.03 -7.68
CA ASN A 150 -16.66 -16.65 -8.72
C ASN A 150 -16.65 -15.15 -9.05
N LYS A 151 -15.96 -14.30 -8.26
CA LYS A 151 -15.99 -12.86 -8.43
C LYS A 151 -14.62 -12.24 -8.17
N LEU A 152 -14.01 -11.72 -9.22
CA LEU A 152 -12.76 -10.93 -9.11
C LEU A 152 -13.07 -9.46 -8.88
N TYR A 153 -12.25 -8.80 -8.06
CA TYR A 153 -12.34 -7.36 -7.79
C TYR A 153 -11.60 -6.57 -8.88
N THR A 154 -12.15 -6.59 -10.11
CA THR A 154 -11.52 -5.91 -11.28
C THR A 154 -11.93 -4.45 -11.42
N ASN A 155 -13.11 -4.05 -10.92
CA ASN A 155 -13.69 -2.73 -11.07
C ASN A 155 -13.63 -1.89 -9.78
N GLY A 156 -12.58 -2.07 -8.98
CA GLY A 156 -12.39 -1.33 -7.74
C GLY A 156 -12.25 0.18 -7.95
N LYS A 157 -12.83 0.95 -7.03
CA LYS A 157 -12.82 2.43 -7.04
C LYS A 157 -11.42 3.01 -7.24
N TYR A 158 -10.37 2.33 -6.75
CA TYR A 158 -8.98 2.78 -6.76
C TYR A 158 -8.09 2.03 -7.75
N ASN A 159 -8.55 0.98 -8.43
CA ASN A 159 -7.73 0.10 -9.30
C ASN A 159 -6.99 0.80 -10.45
N LYS A 160 -7.45 1.99 -10.86
CA LYS A 160 -6.85 2.76 -11.97
C LYS A 160 -5.74 3.72 -11.54
N TYR A 161 -5.49 3.88 -10.25
CA TYR A 161 -4.52 4.86 -9.77
C TYR A 161 -3.15 4.21 -9.57
N VAL A 162 -2.12 4.85 -10.17
CA VAL A 162 -0.70 4.46 -10.05
C VAL A 162 0.07 5.36 -9.07
N LYS A 163 -0.63 6.30 -8.41
CA LYS A 163 -0.08 7.25 -7.43
C LYS A 163 -0.96 7.24 -6.20
N PRO A 164 -0.45 7.71 -5.03
CA PRO A 164 -1.29 7.80 -3.85
C PRO A 164 -2.52 8.67 -4.14
N HIS A 165 -3.66 8.27 -3.61
CA HIS A 165 -4.92 8.93 -3.87
C HIS A 165 -5.64 9.23 -2.55
N ILE A 166 -6.27 10.41 -2.46
CA ILE A 166 -7.11 10.79 -1.33
C ILE A 166 -8.37 9.92 -1.27
N SER A 167 -9.03 9.90 -0.12
CA SER A 167 -10.31 9.22 0.01
C SER A 167 -11.32 9.71 -1.03
N MET A 168 -12.05 8.77 -1.62
CA MET A 168 -13.19 9.05 -2.51
C MET A 168 -14.52 8.92 -1.79
N PHE A 169 -14.52 8.89 -0.47
CA PHE A 169 -15.71 8.72 0.35
C PHE A 169 -16.76 9.81 0.08
N TYR A 170 -16.32 11.04 -0.19
CA TYR A 170 -17.20 12.16 -0.54
C TYR A 170 -18.06 11.95 -1.81
N LYS A 171 -17.76 10.91 -2.60
CA LYS A 171 -18.55 10.52 -3.78
C LYS A 171 -19.61 9.47 -3.47
N GLU A 172 -19.67 8.98 -2.26
CA GLU A 172 -20.66 8.00 -1.84
C GLU A 172 -21.98 8.69 -1.51
N ASN A 173 -23.02 8.38 -2.29
CA ASN A 173 -24.33 9.05 -2.16
C ASN A 173 -25.18 8.49 -1.00
N LYS A 174 -24.75 7.39 -0.39
CA LYS A 174 -25.47 6.74 0.72
C LYS A 174 -24.48 6.48 1.86
N TRP A 175 -24.79 7.01 3.02
CA TRP A 175 -23.96 6.95 4.22
C TRP A 175 -24.43 5.90 5.21
N TYR A 176 -25.60 5.31 4.94
CA TYR A 176 -26.31 4.28 5.72
C TYR A 176 -27.25 3.47 4.83
#